data_1df0ed6a1c7f0ead92eac768582a1bea
#
_entry.id   1df0ed6a1c7f0ead92eac768582a1bea
#
_cell.length_a   1.000
_cell.length_b   1.000
_cell.length_c   1.000
_cell.angle_alpha   90.00
_cell.angle_beta   90.00
_cell.angle_gamma   90.00
#
_symmetry.space_group_name_H-M   'P 1'
#
loop_
_entity.id
_entity.type
_entity.pdbx_description
1 polymer ?
#
loop_
_entity_poly.entity_id
_entity_poly.type
_entity_poly.pdbx_seq_one_letter_code
_entity_poly.pdbx_strand_id
1 'polypeptide(L)'
;MSNATKETVIVLDFGGQYNQLIARRVRECNVYCEILPYTVDIQKIKDINPKGIIFTGGPNSVYDESSPHYTPEIFELGIPILGICYGCQLMAYTLGGNVVSATDNSSSEYGKTVTRYNNNDILFKSVKSEGTVSYTHLTLPTNSRV
;
A
#
# COMPACT_ATOMS: atom_id res chain seq x y z
N MET A 1 34.27 12.92 0.66
CA MET A 1 33.29 11.90 0.24
C MET A 1 31.92 12.38 0.70
N SER A 2 31.09 12.81 -0.21
CA SER A 2 29.73 13.19 0.12
C SER A 2 28.97 11.92 0.51
N ASN A 3 28.55 11.80 1.78
CA ASN A 3 27.47 10.91 2.17
C ASN A 3 26.20 11.43 1.49
N ALA A 4 26.05 11.12 0.22
CA ALA A 4 24.74 11.21 -0.41
C ALA A 4 23.86 10.23 0.38
N THR A 5 23.02 10.75 1.25
CA THR A 5 22.00 9.96 1.93
C THR A 5 21.17 9.34 0.83
N LYS A 6 21.31 8.03 0.64
CA LYS A 6 20.53 7.28 -0.34
C LYS A 6 19.05 7.53 -0.05
N GLU A 7 18.37 8.13 -0.99
CA GLU A 7 16.90 8.18 -0.91
C GLU A 7 16.36 6.76 -0.85
N THR A 8 15.69 6.44 0.24
CA THR A 8 15.23 5.07 0.54
C THR A 8 13.72 5.05 0.60
N VAL A 9 13.13 4.05 -0.05
CA VAL A 9 11.73 3.67 0.13
C VAL A 9 11.70 2.34 0.87
N ILE A 10 10.86 2.25 1.91
CA ILE A 10 10.61 1.02 2.64
C ILE A 10 9.35 0.37 2.12
N VAL A 11 9.41 -0.92 1.87
CA VAL A 11 8.24 -1.77 1.61
C VAL A 11 7.99 -2.60 2.87
N LEU A 12 6.85 -2.41 3.53
CA LEU A 12 6.41 -3.24 4.64
C LEU A 12 5.64 -4.45 4.11
N ASP A 13 6.15 -5.62 4.45
CA ASP A 13 5.60 -6.91 4.04
C ASP A 13 4.53 -7.38 5.02
N PHE A 14 3.28 -7.42 4.57
CA PHE A 14 2.13 -7.96 5.30
C PHE A 14 1.75 -9.38 4.86
N GLY A 15 2.66 -10.11 4.24
CA GLY A 15 2.46 -11.49 3.80
C GLY A 15 1.97 -11.64 2.37
N GLY A 16 2.01 -10.59 1.58
CA GLY A 16 1.62 -10.61 0.17
C GLY A 16 2.63 -11.32 -0.73
N GLN A 17 2.18 -11.80 -1.88
CA GLN A 17 3.03 -12.51 -2.84
C GLN A 17 3.90 -11.60 -3.71
N TYR A 18 3.55 -10.31 -3.80
CA TYR A 18 4.14 -9.37 -4.76
C TYR A 18 5.14 -8.38 -4.16
N ASN A 19 5.57 -8.59 -2.93
CA ASN A 19 6.49 -7.67 -2.24
C ASN A 19 7.79 -7.45 -2.99
N GLN A 20 8.38 -8.53 -3.51
CA GLN A 20 9.60 -8.46 -4.31
C GLN A 20 9.39 -7.72 -5.64
N LEU A 21 8.24 -7.92 -6.28
CA LEU A 21 7.88 -7.21 -7.51
C LEU A 21 7.72 -5.71 -7.26
N ILE A 22 7.07 -5.33 -6.17
CA ILE A 22 6.91 -3.93 -5.78
C ILE A 22 8.29 -3.29 -5.54
N ALA A 23 9.14 -3.94 -4.75
CA ALA A 23 10.49 -3.45 -4.48
C ALA A 23 11.33 -3.33 -5.76
N ARG A 24 11.19 -4.28 -6.68
CA ARG A 24 11.84 -4.22 -7.98
C ARG A 24 11.39 -3.01 -8.80
N ARG A 25 10.09 -2.74 -8.83
CA ARG A 25 9.55 -1.56 -9.53
C ARG A 25 10.07 -0.25 -8.96
N VAL A 26 10.19 -0.15 -7.64
CA VAL A 26 10.81 1.02 -6.99
C VAL A 26 12.27 1.17 -7.41
N ARG A 27 13.02 0.08 -7.42
CA ARG A 27 14.45 0.09 -7.83
C ARG A 27 14.64 0.44 -9.31
N GLU A 28 13.71 0.04 -10.18
CA GLU A 28 13.70 0.44 -11.59
C GLU A 28 13.55 1.96 -11.78
N CYS A 29 13.02 2.65 -10.78
CA CYS A 29 12.97 4.11 -10.73
C CYS A 29 14.27 4.76 -10.17
N ASN A 30 15.35 4.00 -10.04
CA ASN A 30 16.62 4.41 -9.44
C ASN A 30 16.52 4.86 -7.97
N VAL A 31 15.56 4.33 -7.24
CA VAL A 31 15.36 4.57 -5.81
C VAL A 31 15.77 3.33 -5.04
N TYR A 32 16.55 3.51 -3.99
CA TYR A 32 16.89 2.39 -3.11
C TYR A 32 15.64 1.91 -2.38
N CYS A 33 15.44 0.59 -2.33
CA CYS A 33 14.27 0.00 -1.71
C CYS A 33 14.65 -1.16 -0.81
N GLU A 34 14.17 -1.12 0.42
CA GLU A 34 14.35 -2.17 1.42
C GLU A 34 12.99 -2.76 1.80
N ILE A 35 12.92 -4.09 1.85
CA ILE A 35 11.74 -4.80 2.31
C ILE A 35 11.93 -5.16 3.78
N LEU A 36 11.00 -4.75 4.62
CA LEU A 36 10.98 -5.06 6.05
C LEU A 36 9.70 -5.80 6.40
N PRO A 37 9.74 -6.77 7.33
CA PRO A 37 8.53 -7.42 7.80
C PRO A 37 7.66 -6.44 8.58
N TYR A 38 6.35 -6.67 8.62
CA TYR A 38 5.41 -5.84 9.39
C TYR A 38 5.70 -5.84 10.90
N THR A 39 6.50 -6.79 11.37
CA THR A 39 6.95 -6.87 12.78
C THR A 39 8.15 -5.98 13.10
N VAL A 40 8.67 -5.24 12.12
CA VAL A 40 9.82 -4.36 12.32
C VAL A 40 9.50 -3.29 13.36
N ASP A 41 10.48 -3.00 14.21
CA ASP A 41 10.36 -1.91 15.17
C ASP A 41 10.30 -0.55 14.46
N ILE A 42 9.40 0.31 14.92
CA ILE A 42 9.25 1.67 14.34
C ILE A 42 10.53 2.50 14.50
N GLN A 43 11.32 2.24 15.54
CA GLN A 43 12.60 2.92 15.72
C GLN A 43 13.56 2.65 14.57
N LYS A 44 13.58 1.41 14.05
CA LYS A 44 14.38 1.07 12.88
C LYS A 44 13.95 1.89 11.65
N ILE A 45 12.66 2.08 11.45
CA ILE A 45 12.14 2.92 10.36
C ILE A 45 12.57 4.38 10.54
N LYS A 46 12.48 4.90 11.77
CA LYS A 46 12.95 6.25 12.08
C LYS A 46 14.45 6.42 11.80
N ASP A 47 15.26 5.43 12.16
CA ASP A 47 16.71 5.46 11.94
C ASP A 47 17.08 5.42 10.45
N ILE A 48 16.33 4.69 9.64
CA ILE A 48 16.50 4.66 8.18
C ILE A 48 16.09 6.00 7.56
N ASN A 49 15.12 6.69 8.15
CA ASN A 49 14.57 7.96 7.68
C ASN A 49 14.16 7.91 6.18
N PRO A 50 13.24 7.01 5.79
CA PRO A 50 12.89 6.81 4.40
C PRO A 50 12.15 8.01 3.81
N LYS A 51 12.20 8.16 2.50
CA LYS A 51 11.45 9.18 1.75
C LYS A 51 10.00 8.77 1.45
N GLY A 52 9.71 7.48 1.59
CA GLY A 52 8.37 6.93 1.40
C GLY A 52 8.27 5.52 1.97
N ILE A 53 7.06 5.13 2.30
CA ILE A 53 6.74 3.80 2.82
C ILE A 53 5.63 3.21 1.96
N ILE A 54 5.73 1.94 1.60
CA ILE A 54 4.70 1.20 0.87
C ILE A 54 4.18 0.09 1.78
N PHE A 55 2.89 0.10 2.05
CA PHE A 55 2.19 -1.01 2.69
C PHE A 55 1.70 -1.95 1.61
N THR A 56 2.13 -3.18 1.65
CA THR A 56 1.80 -4.19 0.62
C THR A 56 0.46 -4.87 0.87
N GLY A 57 0.08 -5.72 -0.06
CA GLY A 57 -1.04 -6.64 0.14
C GLY A 57 -0.73 -7.74 1.16
N GLY A 58 -1.76 -8.47 1.52
CA GLY A 58 -1.68 -9.61 2.40
C GLY A 58 -2.86 -10.55 2.19
N PRO A 59 -2.78 -11.80 2.68
CA PRO A 59 -3.83 -12.81 2.49
C PRO A 59 -5.03 -12.60 3.42
N ASN A 60 -4.88 -11.78 4.46
CA ASN A 60 -5.84 -11.65 5.54
C ASN A 60 -6.82 -10.49 5.32
N SER A 61 -7.91 -10.51 6.06
CA SER A 61 -8.81 -9.36 6.21
C SER A 61 -8.38 -8.50 7.40
N VAL A 62 -8.52 -7.19 7.28
CA VAL A 62 -8.18 -6.25 8.35
C VAL A 62 -9.05 -6.44 9.62
N TYR A 63 -10.17 -7.17 9.51
CA TYR A 63 -11.07 -7.47 10.62
C TYR A 63 -10.67 -8.68 11.46
N ASP A 64 -9.79 -9.53 10.95
CA ASP A 64 -9.32 -10.68 11.71
C ASP A 64 -8.37 -10.21 12.80
N GLU A 65 -8.62 -10.59 14.04
CA GLU A 65 -7.76 -10.25 15.19
C GLU A 65 -6.33 -10.78 15.02
N SER A 66 -6.17 -11.85 14.25
CA SER A 66 -4.88 -12.45 13.90
C SER A 66 -4.16 -11.75 12.73
N SER A 67 -4.80 -10.78 12.10
CA SER A 67 -4.23 -10.10 10.93
C SER A 67 -3.04 -9.22 11.29
N PRO A 68 -2.06 -9.10 10.40
CA PRO A 68 -0.91 -8.22 10.61
C PRO A 68 -1.36 -6.76 10.75
N HIS A 69 -1.08 -6.16 11.90
CA HIS A 69 -1.27 -4.74 12.13
C HIS A 69 0.07 -4.04 12.34
N TYR A 70 0.09 -2.73 12.13
CA TYR A 70 1.24 -1.90 12.44
C TYR A 70 0.85 -0.72 13.32
N THR A 71 1.81 -0.20 14.09
CA THR A 71 1.54 0.89 15.01
C THR A 71 1.04 2.15 14.30
N PRO A 72 -0.03 2.82 14.81
CA PRO A 72 -0.53 4.08 14.26
C PRO A 72 0.52 5.20 14.22
N GLU A 73 1.53 5.13 15.09
CA GLU A 73 2.63 6.11 15.15
C GLU A 73 3.33 6.31 13.81
N ILE A 74 3.29 5.30 12.91
CA ILE A 74 3.90 5.41 11.58
C ILE A 74 3.30 6.55 10.76
N PHE A 75 2.02 6.87 10.95
CA PHE A 75 1.34 7.97 10.26
C PHE A 75 1.71 9.34 10.80
N GLU A 76 2.31 9.41 11.99
CA GLU A 76 2.75 10.64 12.64
C GLU A 76 4.18 11.04 12.24
N LEU A 77 4.90 10.17 11.53
CA LEU A 77 6.29 10.42 11.12
C LEU A 77 6.43 11.49 10.03
N GLY A 78 5.32 11.91 9.41
CA GLY A 78 5.36 12.87 8.29
C GLY A 78 5.95 12.30 6.99
N ILE A 79 6.06 10.97 6.88
CA ILE A 79 6.57 10.27 5.70
C ILE A 79 5.39 9.85 4.83
N PRO A 80 5.40 10.12 3.51
CA PRO A 80 4.35 9.66 2.61
C PRO A 80 4.19 8.13 2.64
N ILE A 81 2.96 7.65 2.75
CA ILE A 81 2.64 6.22 2.79
C ILE A 81 1.70 5.87 1.64
N LEU A 82 2.04 4.85 0.87
CA LEU A 82 1.21 4.27 -0.17
C LEU A 82 0.69 2.91 0.29
N GLY A 83 -0.63 2.74 0.36
CA GLY A 83 -1.27 1.47 0.66
C GLY A 83 -1.72 0.75 -0.59
N ILE A 84 -1.40 -0.53 -0.72
CA ILE A 84 -1.79 -1.39 -1.83
C ILE A 84 -2.61 -2.57 -1.27
N CYS A 85 -3.83 -2.77 -1.76
CA CYS A 85 -4.71 -3.88 -1.36
C CYS A 85 -4.94 -3.89 0.17
N TYR A 86 -4.48 -4.93 0.86
CA TYR A 86 -4.54 -5.02 2.33
C TYR A 86 -3.95 -3.78 3.01
N GLY A 87 -2.82 -3.27 2.51
CA GLY A 87 -2.20 -2.05 3.04
C GLY A 87 -3.11 -0.84 2.98
N CYS A 88 -3.88 -0.68 1.92
CA CYS A 88 -4.89 0.40 1.81
C CYS A 88 -6.02 0.21 2.84
N GLN A 89 -6.52 -1.01 3.02
CA GLN A 89 -7.53 -1.34 4.02
C GLN A 89 -7.02 -1.07 5.45
N LEU A 90 -5.77 -1.47 5.73
CA LEU A 90 -5.14 -1.24 7.03
C LEU A 90 -4.99 0.25 7.34
N MET A 91 -4.59 1.06 6.35
CA MET A 91 -4.53 2.52 6.51
C MET A 91 -5.91 3.09 6.84
N ALA A 92 -6.93 2.73 6.06
CA ALA A 92 -8.29 3.20 6.29
C ALA A 92 -8.79 2.80 7.69
N TYR A 93 -8.60 1.56 8.09
CA TYR A 93 -8.97 1.06 9.41
C TYR A 93 -8.25 1.80 10.54
N THR A 94 -6.93 1.94 10.45
CA THR A 94 -6.11 2.57 11.49
C THR A 94 -6.42 4.06 11.65
N LEU A 95 -6.76 4.74 10.56
CA LEU A 95 -7.11 6.16 10.56
C LEU A 95 -8.59 6.43 10.89
N GLY A 96 -9.34 5.43 11.33
CA GLY A 96 -10.74 5.55 11.75
C GLY A 96 -11.75 5.52 10.59
N GLY A 97 -11.32 5.11 9.41
CA GLY A 97 -12.19 4.84 8.28
C GLY A 97 -12.97 3.54 8.45
N ASN A 98 -14.04 3.40 7.68
CA ASN A 98 -14.86 2.19 7.68
C ASN A 98 -14.46 1.28 6.51
N VAL A 99 -13.99 0.10 6.83
CA VAL A 99 -13.72 -0.98 5.87
C VAL A 99 -14.80 -2.04 6.08
N VAL A 100 -15.55 -2.39 5.06
CA VAL A 100 -16.67 -3.35 5.15
C VAL A 100 -16.33 -4.59 4.35
N SER A 101 -16.59 -5.76 4.93
CA SER A 101 -16.52 -7.01 4.17
C SER A 101 -17.69 -7.08 3.20
N ALA A 102 -17.43 -7.46 1.94
CA ALA A 102 -18.49 -7.76 1.01
C ALA A 102 -19.22 -9.04 1.44
N THR A 103 -20.45 -8.90 1.88
CA THR A 103 -21.30 -10.02 2.31
C THR A 103 -22.05 -10.66 1.14
N ASP A 104 -22.05 -10.03 -0.02
CA ASP A 104 -22.76 -10.43 -1.23
C ASP A 104 -21.81 -10.74 -2.39
N ASN A 105 -22.05 -11.80 -3.12
CA ASN A 105 -21.37 -12.11 -4.40
C ASN A 105 -21.56 -11.03 -5.47
N SER A 106 -22.54 -10.14 -5.31
CA SER A 106 -22.81 -9.02 -6.22
C SER A 106 -21.79 -7.88 -6.09
N SER A 107 -21.06 -7.83 -4.97
CA SER A 107 -20.05 -6.80 -4.69
C SER A 107 -18.63 -7.22 -5.11
N SER A 108 -18.45 -8.47 -5.51
CA SER A 108 -17.15 -8.98 -5.94
C SER A 108 -16.91 -8.70 -7.42
N GLU A 109 -15.78 -8.11 -7.73
CA GLU A 109 -15.38 -7.87 -9.11
C GLU A 109 -14.45 -8.96 -9.61
N TYR A 110 -14.81 -9.56 -10.73
CA TYR A 110 -14.02 -10.59 -11.42
C TYR A 110 -13.84 -10.22 -12.89
N GLY A 111 -12.68 -10.58 -13.43
CA GLY A 111 -12.39 -10.39 -14.83
C GLY A 111 -11.91 -8.97 -15.18
N LYS A 112 -12.19 -8.55 -16.39
CA LYS A 112 -11.74 -7.25 -16.91
C LYS A 112 -12.67 -6.13 -16.47
N THR A 113 -12.10 -5.12 -15.84
CA THR A 113 -12.81 -3.92 -15.38
C THR A 113 -12.13 -2.67 -15.90
N VAL A 114 -12.92 -1.73 -16.40
CA VAL A 114 -12.42 -0.41 -16.80
C VAL A 114 -12.30 0.46 -15.57
N THR A 115 -11.10 0.95 -15.30
CA THR A 115 -10.83 1.84 -14.17
C THR A 115 -10.54 3.24 -14.67
N ARG A 116 -11.16 4.23 -14.05
CA ARG A 116 -10.93 5.65 -14.32
C ARG A 116 -10.06 6.25 -13.23
N TYR A 117 -9.05 7.01 -13.64
CA TYR A 117 -8.08 7.63 -12.76
C TYR A 117 -8.30 9.14 -12.70
N ASN A 118 -8.21 9.70 -11.49
CA ASN A 118 -8.21 11.14 -11.32
C ASN A 118 -6.79 11.68 -11.59
N ASN A 119 -6.59 12.21 -12.78
CA ASN A 119 -5.28 12.75 -13.20
C ASN A 119 -4.88 14.08 -12.52
N ASN A 120 -5.76 14.66 -11.72
CA ASN A 120 -5.42 15.82 -10.88
C ASN A 120 -4.66 15.40 -9.62
N ASP A 121 -4.68 14.12 -9.28
CA ASP A 121 -3.90 13.57 -8.19
C ASP A 121 -2.45 13.35 -8.62
N ILE A 122 -1.51 13.62 -7.69
CA ILE A 122 -0.07 13.47 -7.93
C ILE A 122 0.29 12.06 -8.37
N LEU A 123 -0.35 11.05 -7.78
CA LEU A 123 -0.09 9.64 -8.06
C LEU A 123 -0.43 9.26 -9.50
N PHE A 124 -1.46 9.86 -10.09
CA PHE A 124 -1.96 9.52 -11.42
C PHE A 124 -1.71 10.58 -12.50
N LYS A 125 -0.94 11.62 -12.19
CA LYS A 125 -0.70 12.76 -13.08
C LYS A 125 -0.18 12.38 -14.47
N SER A 126 0.62 11.33 -14.57
CA SER A 126 1.22 10.87 -15.83
C SER A 126 0.58 9.59 -16.38
N VAL A 127 -0.52 9.15 -15.79
CA VAL A 127 -1.24 7.94 -16.21
C VAL A 127 -2.40 8.33 -17.12
N LYS A 128 -2.73 7.47 -18.08
CA LYS A 128 -3.96 7.67 -18.89
C LYS A 128 -5.16 7.70 -17.95
N SER A 129 -6.16 8.56 -18.26
CA SER A 129 -7.35 8.73 -17.43
C SER A 129 -8.23 7.47 -17.29
N GLU A 130 -8.01 6.49 -18.14
CA GLU A 130 -8.76 5.24 -18.15
C GLU A 130 -7.83 4.07 -18.49
N GLY A 131 -8.02 2.96 -17.82
CA GLY A 131 -7.29 1.71 -18.04
C GLY A 131 -8.12 0.49 -17.75
N THR A 132 -7.77 -0.62 -18.38
CA THR A 132 -8.41 -1.91 -18.11
C THR A 132 -7.54 -2.68 -17.11
N VAL A 133 -8.16 -3.13 -16.03
CA VAL A 133 -7.56 -4.01 -15.03
C VAL A 133 -8.28 -5.35 -15.00
N SER A 134 -7.60 -6.39 -14.57
CA SER A 134 -8.18 -7.73 -14.44
C SER A 134 -8.14 -8.16 -12.98
N TYR A 135 -9.30 -8.48 -12.44
CA TYR A 135 -9.46 -8.96 -11.07
C TYR A 135 -9.83 -10.44 -11.05
N THR A 136 -9.31 -11.16 -10.07
CA THR A 136 -9.62 -12.58 -9.87
C THR A 136 -10.34 -12.86 -8.55
N HIS A 137 -10.24 -11.94 -7.57
CA HIS A 137 -10.78 -12.15 -6.21
C HIS A 137 -10.96 -10.88 -5.40
N LEU A 138 -10.89 -9.69 -6.02
CA LEU A 138 -10.99 -8.42 -5.29
C LEU A 138 -12.41 -7.90 -5.25
N THR A 139 -12.78 -7.46 -4.07
CA THR A 139 -13.92 -6.58 -3.86
C THR A 139 -13.39 -5.15 -3.81
N LEU A 140 -13.78 -4.31 -4.76
CA LEU A 140 -13.42 -2.90 -4.70
C LEU A 140 -14.34 -2.17 -3.73
N PRO A 141 -13.77 -1.45 -2.74
CA PRO A 141 -14.56 -0.48 -2.00
C PRO A 141 -14.95 0.64 -2.96
N THR A 142 -16.24 0.82 -3.19
CA THR A 142 -16.78 1.82 -4.10
C THR A 142 -16.58 3.27 -3.62
N ASN A 143 -16.07 3.48 -2.41
CA ASN A 143 -15.88 4.78 -1.79
C ASN A 143 -14.67 4.84 -0.85
N SER A 144 -13.49 4.46 -1.30
CA SER A 144 -12.28 4.81 -0.56
C SER A 144 -11.88 6.24 -0.89
N ARG A 145 -12.42 7.19 -0.16
CA ARG A 145 -11.83 8.52 -0.03
C ARG A 145 -10.87 8.47 1.14
N VAL A 146 -9.63 8.39 0.85
CA VAL A 146 -8.56 8.70 1.79
C VAL A 146 -8.11 10.12 1.55
#